data_4639278433c6ad6541feb7ec5bfc1344
#
_entry.id   4639278433c6ad6541feb7ec5bfc1344
#
_cell.length_a   1.000
_cell.length_b   1.000
_cell.length_c   1.000
_cell.angle_alpha   90.00
_cell.angle_beta   90.00
_cell.angle_gamma   90.00
#
_symmetry.space_group_name_H-M   'P 1'
#
loop_
_entity.id
_entity.type
_entity.pdbx_description
1 polymer ?
#
loop_
_entity_poly.entity_id
_entity_poly.type
_entity_poly.pdbx_seq_one_letter_code
_entity_poly.pdbx_strand_id
1 'polypeptide(L)'
;MVSGGFPESRKAAWVLILAGHFIGLQCVGGQSVLAQATLTVSSRDAEFDEIERQAGLFEPRVNLLKSVIRVCQPSVVHIKAIKGEVDSSKRSRTVEEAGAGVIYRYKGHDYVLTNRHVIKFAELNKIHVYTLAGQHVNPERLWTDAATDIAVMKLPDGHFVPARYDEAKDLEVGDFVVAIGSPFGLNHSVSYGIVSALGRRDLQLGDDGVRYQDFIQTDAAINPGNSGGPLINLRGQVVGINTAIASNSGHN
;
A
#
# COMPACT_ATOMS: atom_id res chain seq x y z
N MET A 1 5.93 -21.43 -46.70
CA MET A 1 7.38 -21.42 -46.69
C MET A 1 7.85 -20.49 -45.58
N VAL A 2 8.68 -21.04 -44.73
CA VAL A 2 9.60 -20.47 -43.74
C VAL A 2 8.95 -19.86 -42.50
N SER A 3 8.89 -20.71 -41.54
CA SER A 3 8.92 -20.56 -40.09
C SER A 3 10.15 -19.76 -39.62
N GLY A 4 9.96 -18.89 -38.64
CA GLY A 4 11.04 -18.26 -37.90
C GLY A 4 10.58 -18.01 -36.46
N GLY A 5 10.88 -18.97 -35.58
CA GLY A 5 10.70 -18.82 -34.15
C GLY A 5 11.73 -17.88 -33.55
N PHE A 6 11.27 -17.05 -32.60
CA PHE A 6 12.15 -16.24 -31.76
C PHE A 6 12.41 -16.96 -30.44
N PRO A 7 13.66 -17.05 -29.98
CA PRO A 7 13.96 -17.59 -28.65
C PRO A 7 13.76 -16.53 -27.58
N GLU A 8 13.14 -16.96 -26.48
CA GLU A 8 13.08 -16.21 -25.21
C GLU A 8 14.49 -15.92 -24.69
N SER A 9 14.88 -14.67 -24.64
CA SER A 9 16.10 -14.23 -23.95
C SER A 9 15.72 -13.62 -22.60
N ARG A 10 16.00 -14.37 -21.54
CA ARG A 10 16.08 -13.86 -20.17
C ARG A 10 17.10 -12.74 -20.12
N LYS A 11 16.66 -11.51 -19.94
CA LYS A 11 17.56 -10.38 -19.67
C LYS A 11 17.96 -10.42 -18.21
N ALA A 12 19.10 -11.02 -17.92
CA ALA A 12 19.82 -10.76 -16.67
C ALA A 12 20.39 -9.34 -16.76
N ALA A 13 20.03 -8.49 -15.81
CA ALA A 13 20.61 -7.16 -15.70
C ALA A 13 22.03 -7.30 -15.13
N TRP A 14 23.02 -7.12 -15.99
CA TRP A 14 24.42 -7.01 -15.58
C TRP A 14 24.70 -5.56 -15.19
N VAL A 15 25.04 -5.35 -13.92
CA VAL A 15 25.61 -4.08 -13.46
C VAL A 15 27.09 -4.10 -13.83
N LEU A 16 27.47 -3.30 -14.82
CA LEU A 16 28.86 -3.13 -15.26
C LEU A 16 29.53 -2.11 -14.33
N ILE A 17 30.42 -2.55 -13.45
CA ILE A 17 31.29 -1.65 -12.70
C ILE A 17 32.54 -1.38 -13.56
N LEU A 18 32.64 -0.16 -14.05
CA LEU A 18 33.84 0.34 -14.75
C LEU A 18 34.98 0.57 -13.74
N ALA A 19 35.97 -0.27 -13.77
CA ALA A 19 37.25 -0.02 -13.09
C ALA A 19 38.03 1.05 -13.83
N GLY A 20 38.05 2.28 -13.30
CA GLY A 20 38.89 3.35 -13.77
C GLY A 20 40.36 3.13 -13.38
N HIS A 21 41.25 3.09 -14.38
CA HIS A 21 42.71 3.12 -14.15
C HIS A 21 43.12 4.53 -13.72
N PHE A 22 43.65 4.65 -12.52
CA PHE A 22 44.34 5.85 -12.08
C PHE A 22 45.84 5.69 -12.32
N ILE A 23 46.35 6.52 -13.24
CA ILE A 23 47.78 6.72 -13.46
C ILE A 23 48.32 7.58 -12.32
N GLY A 24 49.41 7.15 -11.73
CA GLY A 24 50.02 7.75 -10.56
C GLY A 24 50.52 9.16 -10.73
N LEU A 25 50.33 9.94 -9.70
CA LEU A 25 51.12 11.15 -9.44
C LEU A 25 51.68 11.03 -8.01
N GLN A 26 52.99 10.91 -7.89
CA GLN A 26 53.66 10.94 -6.59
C GLN A 26 53.65 12.37 -6.06
N CYS A 27 53.00 12.60 -4.92
CA CYS A 27 53.26 13.75 -4.09
C CYS A 27 53.72 13.27 -2.69
N VAL A 28 54.94 13.68 -2.38
CA VAL A 28 55.54 13.51 -1.07
C VAL A 28 54.90 14.51 -0.10
N GLY A 29 54.29 14.01 0.95
CA GLY A 29 53.74 14.88 2.01
C GLY A 29 52.89 14.03 2.96
N GLY A 30 53.46 13.69 4.11
CA GLY A 30 52.81 12.81 5.10
C GLY A 30 51.51 13.36 5.65
N GLN A 31 50.45 12.62 5.43
CA GLN A 31 49.26 12.56 6.26
C GLN A 31 48.71 11.15 6.18
N SER A 32 48.41 10.59 7.34
CA SER A 32 47.83 9.27 7.50
C SER A 32 46.57 9.13 6.69
N VAL A 33 46.69 8.51 5.50
CA VAL A 33 45.54 7.97 4.78
C VAL A 33 44.95 6.89 5.71
N LEU A 34 43.76 7.10 6.23
CA LEU A 34 42.95 6.06 6.82
C LEU A 34 42.90 4.93 5.80
N ALA A 35 43.65 3.85 6.06
CA ALA A 35 43.60 2.64 5.26
C ALA A 35 42.16 2.13 5.33
N GLN A 36 41.39 2.35 4.27
CA GLN A 36 40.20 1.57 4.04
C GLN A 36 40.65 0.11 3.97
N ALA A 37 40.37 -0.64 5.04
CA ALA A 37 40.68 -2.06 5.09
C ALA A 37 39.99 -2.72 3.90
N THR A 38 40.75 -3.09 2.89
CA THR A 38 40.26 -3.85 1.76
C THR A 38 39.88 -5.22 2.32
N LEU A 39 38.58 -5.48 2.45
CA LEU A 39 38.08 -6.76 2.92
C LEU A 39 38.64 -7.86 2.01
N THR A 40 39.36 -8.81 2.57
CA THR A 40 39.73 -10.03 1.86
C THR A 40 38.50 -10.90 1.65
N VAL A 41 38.52 -11.78 0.64
CA VAL A 41 37.38 -12.68 0.38
C VAL A 41 37.01 -13.46 1.65
N SER A 42 37.97 -13.98 2.39
CA SER A 42 37.74 -14.71 3.63
C SER A 42 37.17 -13.86 4.77
N SER A 43 37.55 -12.59 4.91
CA SER A 43 36.95 -11.70 5.91
C SER A 43 35.54 -11.29 5.54
N ARG A 44 35.24 -11.20 4.25
CA ARG A 44 33.92 -10.92 3.73
C ARG A 44 32.95 -12.08 3.98
N ASP A 45 33.41 -13.32 3.77
CA ASP A 45 32.61 -14.51 4.03
C ASP A 45 32.26 -14.61 5.52
N ALA A 46 33.22 -14.36 6.41
CA ALA A 46 32.96 -14.31 7.85
C ALA A 46 31.97 -13.20 8.26
N GLU A 47 32.00 -12.05 7.58
CA GLU A 47 31.00 -10.98 7.79
C GLU A 47 29.61 -11.40 7.28
N PHE A 48 29.51 -12.11 6.17
CA PHE A 48 28.23 -12.65 5.70
C PHE A 48 27.66 -13.67 6.67
N ASP A 49 28.46 -14.59 7.20
CA ASP A 49 28.04 -15.57 8.21
C ASP A 49 27.50 -14.87 9.47
N GLU A 50 28.17 -13.81 9.92
CA GLU A 50 27.71 -13.01 11.07
C GLU A 50 26.41 -12.25 10.76
N ILE A 51 26.29 -11.67 9.57
CA ILE A 51 25.04 -11.02 9.11
C ILE A 51 23.90 -12.03 9.07
N GLU A 52 24.13 -13.24 8.54
CA GLU A 52 23.12 -14.30 8.47
C GLU A 52 22.68 -14.73 9.87
N ARG A 53 23.65 -14.91 10.79
CA ARG A 53 23.36 -15.21 12.20
C ARG A 53 22.53 -14.11 12.87
N GLN A 54 22.85 -12.84 12.66
CA GLN A 54 22.11 -11.72 13.21
C GLN A 54 20.72 -11.62 12.57
N ALA A 55 20.61 -11.78 11.24
CA ALA A 55 19.34 -11.78 10.54
C ALA A 55 18.38 -12.84 11.10
N GLY A 56 18.90 -14.03 11.42
CA GLY A 56 18.12 -15.09 12.05
C GLY A 56 17.45 -14.70 13.37
N LEU A 57 18.03 -13.77 14.13
CA LEU A 57 17.43 -13.25 15.36
C LEU A 57 16.21 -12.35 15.10
N PHE A 58 16.13 -11.74 13.92
CA PHE A 58 15.01 -10.88 13.51
C PHE A 58 13.91 -11.63 12.75
N GLU A 59 14.20 -12.82 12.23
CA GLU A 59 13.24 -13.63 11.47
C GLU A 59 11.87 -13.80 12.14
N PRO A 60 11.75 -14.07 13.46
CA PRO A 60 10.44 -14.22 14.08
C PRO A 60 9.57 -12.96 13.94
N ARG A 61 10.18 -11.77 14.03
CA ARG A 61 9.47 -10.48 13.87
C ARG A 61 9.06 -10.24 12.43
N VAL A 62 9.95 -10.53 11.49
CA VAL A 62 9.66 -10.43 10.05
C VAL A 62 8.59 -11.45 9.66
N ASN A 63 8.62 -12.65 10.20
CA ASN A 63 7.63 -13.69 9.96
C ASN A 63 6.26 -13.33 10.54
N LEU A 64 6.20 -12.62 11.68
CA LEU A 64 4.94 -12.06 12.20
C LEU A 64 4.33 -11.10 11.20
N LEU A 65 5.08 -10.12 10.69
CA LEU A 65 4.61 -9.16 9.70
C LEU A 65 4.08 -9.85 8.44
N LYS A 66 4.84 -10.80 7.88
CA LYS A 66 4.41 -11.62 6.74
C LYS A 66 3.12 -12.39 7.02
N SER A 67 2.97 -12.90 8.25
CA SER A 67 1.78 -13.64 8.66
C SER A 67 0.56 -12.73 8.78
N VAL A 68 0.71 -11.54 9.37
CA VAL A 68 -0.34 -10.53 9.45
C VAL A 68 -0.81 -10.15 8.04
N ILE A 69 0.11 -9.82 7.14
CA ILE A 69 -0.21 -9.47 5.76
C ILE A 69 -0.98 -10.61 5.09
N ARG A 70 -0.47 -11.83 5.12
CA ARG A 70 -1.10 -13.01 4.48
C ARG A 70 -2.52 -13.28 4.98
N VAL A 71 -2.78 -13.10 6.27
CA VAL A 71 -4.09 -13.34 6.87
C VAL A 71 -5.08 -12.21 6.55
N CYS A 72 -4.60 -10.96 6.43
CA CYS A 72 -5.45 -9.81 6.22
C CYS A 72 -5.73 -9.52 4.73
N GLN A 73 -4.81 -9.86 3.83
CA GLN A 73 -4.97 -9.63 2.39
C GLN A 73 -6.30 -10.14 1.80
N PRO A 74 -6.83 -11.32 2.16
CA PRO A 74 -8.11 -11.80 1.62
C PRO A 74 -9.32 -10.92 1.97
N SER A 75 -9.20 -10.09 3.00
CA SER A 75 -10.25 -9.14 3.40
C SER A 75 -10.18 -7.81 2.65
N VAL A 76 -9.14 -7.58 1.85
CA VAL A 76 -8.95 -6.36 1.07
C VAL A 76 -9.42 -6.59 -0.35
N VAL A 77 -10.21 -5.66 -0.86
CA VAL A 77 -10.77 -5.72 -2.20
C VAL A 77 -10.25 -4.57 -3.06
N HIS A 78 -10.17 -4.82 -4.35
CA HIS A 78 -10.01 -3.78 -5.36
C HIS A 78 -11.38 -3.22 -5.73
N ILE A 79 -11.48 -1.90 -5.82
CA ILE A 79 -12.68 -1.21 -6.26
C ILE A 79 -12.35 -0.45 -7.53
N LYS A 80 -13.17 -0.68 -8.55
CA LYS A 80 -13.17 0.03 -9.81
C LYS A 80 -14.50 0.74 -9.98
N ALA A 81 -14.46 2.07 -10.07
CA ALA A 81 -15.63 2.89 -10.26
C ALA A 81 -15.57 3.61 -11.61
N ILE A 82 -16.57 3.40 -12.45
CA ILE A 82 -16.68 4.02 -13.77
C ILE A 82 -17.58 5.24 -13.64
N LYS A 83 -17.03 6.44 -13.86
CA LYS A 83 -17.69 7.71 -13.68
C LYS A 83 -17.90 8.40 -15.04
N GLY A 84 -19.03 9.05 -15.20
CA GLY A 84 -19.24 9.99 -16.31
C GLY A 84 -18.72 11.36 -15.91
N GLU A 85 -17.79 11.90 -16.65
CA GLU A 85 -17.27 13.26 -16.47
C GLU A 85 -17.60 14.11 -17.70
N VAL A 86 -17.98 15.35 -17.48
CA VAL A 86 -18.18 16.31 -18.58
C VAL A 86 -16.99 17.26 -18.55
N ASP A 87 -16.18 17.24 -19.61
CA ASP A 87 -15.03 18.13 -19.71
C ASP A 87 -15.45 19.61 -19.92
N SER A 88 -14.49 20.51 -19.81
CA SER A 88 -14.69 21.95 -20.05
C SER A 88 -15.22 22.27 -21.45
N SER A 89 -15.09 21.34 -22.39
CA SER A 89 -15.60 21.43 -23.77
C SER A 89 -17.01 20.83 -23.92
N LYS A 90 -17.70 20.49 -22.82
CA LYS A 90 -19.02 19.82 -22.77
C LYS A 90 -19.03 18.44 -23.45
N ARG A 91 -17.87 17.77 -23.56
CA ARG A 91 -17.78 16.40 -24.04
C ARG A 91 -17.91 15.45 -22.85
N SER A 92 -18.80 14.49 -22.97
CA SER A 92 -18.90 13.39 -21.98
C SER A 92 -17.69 12.47 -22.12
N ARG A 93 -16.95 12.29 -21.04
CA ARG A 93 -15.82 11.37 -20.93
C ARG A 93 -16.11 10.36 -19.83
N THR A 94 -15.76 9.12 -20.06
CA THR A 94 -15.77 8.09 -19.01
C THR A 94 -14.42 8.08 -18.33
N VAL A 95 -14.41 8.26 -17.02
CA VAL A 95 -13.21 8.17 -16.17
C VAL A 95 -13.34 6.94 -15.29
N GLU A 96 -12.28 6.18 -15.22
CA GLU A 96 -12.15 5.04 -14.33
C GLU A 96 -11.35 5.45 -13.10
N GLU A 97 -11.95 5.31 -11.92
CA GLU A 97 -11.27 5.49 -10.65
C GLU A 97 -11.03 4.13 -10.01
N ALA A 98 -9.83 3.95 -9.48
CA ALA A 98 -9.44 2.73 -8.79
C ALA A 98 -9.04 3.03 -7.35
N GLY A 99 -9.44 2.14 -6.45
CA GLY A 99 -9.10 2.21 -5.04
C GLY A 99 -9.16 0.84 -4.38
N ALA A 100 -9.06 0.84 -3.09
CA ALA A 100 -9.19 -0.35 -2.26
C ALA A 100 -10.42 -0.25 -1.35
N GLY A 101 -10.77 -1.37 -0.74
CA GLY A 101 -11.77 -1.45 0.31
C GLY A 101 -11.46 -2.60 1.24
N VAL A 102 -12.14 -2.65 2.38
CA VAL A 102 -12.00 -3.73 3.33
C VAL A 102 -13.35 -4.34 3.66
N ILE A 103 -13.41 -5.67 3.66
CA ILE A 103 -14.63 -6.43 3.93
C ILE A 103 -14.92 -6.41 5.42
N TYR A 104 -16.15 -6.09 5.75
CA TYR A 104 -16.69 -6.02 7.10
C TYR A 104 -17.96 -6.85 7.21
N ARG A 105 -18.07 -7.69 8.25
CA ARG A 105 -19.30 -8.47 8.51
C ARG A 105 -20.12 -7.86 9.62
N TYR A 106 -21.38 -7.58 9.33
CA TYR A 106 -22.33 -7.06 10.30
C TYR A 106 -23.68 -7.76 10.18
N LYS A 107 -24.20 -8.28 11.29
CA LYS A 107 -25.49 -8.99 11.37
C LYS A 107 -25.67 -10.07 10.27
N GLY A 108 -24.60 -10.81 10.00
CA GLY A 108 -24.61 -11.91 9.03
C GLY A 108 -24.47 -11.51 7.57
N HIS A 109 -24.34 -10.22 7.26
CA HIS A 109 -24.12 -9.71 5.92
C HIS A 109 -22.72 -9.14 5.76
N ASP A 110 -22.19 -9.21 4.54
CA ASP A 110 -20.87 -8.68 4.20
C ASP A 110 -21.02 -7.30 3.54
N TYR A 111 -20.15 -6.40 3.96
CA TYR A 111 -20.06 -5.04 3.48
C TYR A 111 -18.62 -4.72 3.10
N VAL A 112 -18.42 -3.73 2.25
CA VAL A 112 -17.11 -3.13 2.00
C VAL A 112 -17.11 -1.71 2.53
N LEU A 113 -16.12 -1.39 3.37
CA LEU A 113 -15.78 -0.03 3.73
C LEU A 113 -14.73 0.48 2.74
N THR A 114 -14.90 1.72 2.29
CA THR A 114 -13.95 2.42 1.41
C THR A 114 -14.10 3.93 1.59
N ASN A 115 -13.32 4.73 0.88
CA ASN A 115 -13.54 6.16 0.82
C ASN A 115 -14.65 6.53 -0.17
N ARG A 116 -15.41 7.56 0.18
CA ARG A 116 -16.43 8.10 -0.71
C ARG A 116 -15.83 8.62 -2.02
N HIS A 117 -14.68 9.31 -1.99
CA HIS A 117 -14.06 9.86 -3.19
C HIS A 117 -13.72 8.79 -4.23
N VAL A 118 -13.41 7.55 -3.83
CA VAL A 118 -13.14 6.43 -4.75
C VAL A 118 -14.37 6.13 -5.62
N ILE A 119 -15.58 6.21 -5.04
CA ILE A 119 -16.82 5.81 -5.73
C ILE A 119 -17.76 6.98 -6.03
N LYS A 120 -17.39 8.20 -5.63
CA LYS A 120 -18.17 9.41 -5.85
C LYS A 120 -18.50 9.59 -7.34
N PHE A 121 -19.75 9.90 -7.65
CA PHE A 121 -20.31 10.08 -9.00
C PHE A 121 -20.42 8.81 -9.87
N ALA A 122 -20.09 7.63 -9.35
CA ALA A 122 -20.36 6.39 -10.06
C ALA A 122 -21.79 5.88 -9.73
N GLU A 123 -22.50 5.40 -10.73
CA GLU A 123 -23.74 4.66 -10.53
C GLU A 123 -23.44 3.30 -9.90
N LEU A 124 -24.39 2.76 -9.11
CA LEU A 124 -24.19 1.53 -8.36
C LEU A 124 -23.78 0.34 -9.25
N ASN A 125 -24.37 0.22 -10.43
CA ASN A 125 -24.07 -0.81 -11.43
C ASN A 125 -22.71 -0.60 -12.15
N LYS A 126 -22.06 0.54 -11.93
CA LYS A 126 -20.75 0.90 -12.46
C LYS A 126 -19.64 0.79 -11.42
N ILE A 127 -19.97 0.30 -10.22
CA ILE A 127 -19.00 0.00 -9.18
C ILE A 127 -18.75 -1.49 -9.19
N HIS A 128 -17.50 -1.88 -9.37
CA HIS A 128 -17.05 -3.26 -9.45
C HIS A 128 -16.10 -3.55 -8.30
N VAL A 129 -16.36 -4.64 -7.58
CA VAL A 129 -15.55 -5.10 -6.45
C VAL A 129 -14.88 -6.41 -6.84
N TYR A 130 -13.56 -6.47 -6.70
CA TYR A 130 -12.76 -7.66 -6.99
C TYR A 130 -12.07 -8.13 -5.72
N THR A 131 -12.24 -9.40 -5.38
CA THR A 131 -11.52 -10.01 -4.26
C THR A 131 -10.15 -10.53 -4.69
N LEU A 132 -9.27 -10.79 -3.72
CA LEU A 132 -7.97 -11.43 -3.97
C LEU A 132 -8.10 -12.80 -4.68
N ALA A 133 -9.19 -13.52 -4.42
CA ALA A 133 -9.47 -14.80 -5.07
C ALA A 133 -9.98 -14.66 -6.52
N GLY A 134 -10.07 -13.43 -7.06
CA GLY A 134 -10.55 -13.17 -8.41
C GLY A 134 -12.07 -13.14 -8.55
N GLN A 135 -12.82 -13.20 -7.46
CA GLN A 135 -14.27 -13.04 -7.52
C GLN A 135 -14.61 -11.58 -7.85
N HIS A 136 -15.51 -11.40 -8.81
CA HIS A 136 -16.04 -10.09 -9.20
C HIS A 136 -17.51 -9.99 -8.82
N VAL A 137 -17.88 -8.93 -8.13
CA VAL A 137 -19.26 -8.63 -7.74
C VAL A 137 -19.56 -7.13 -7.86
N ASN A 138 -20.84 -6.82 -8.07
CA ASN A 138 -21.34 -5.45 -7.92
C ASN A 138 -22.05 -5.35 -6.56
N PRO A 139 -21.95 -4.21 -5.86
CA PRO A 139 -22.66 -4.01 -4.61
C PRO A 139 -24.18 -3.91 -4.83
N GLU A 140 -24.96 -4.38 -3.86
CA GLU A 140 -26.42 -4.31 -3.89
C GLU A 140 -26.95 -2.95 -3.40
N ARG A 141 -26.23 -2.32 -2.47
CA ARG A 141 -26.59 -1.04 -1.86
C ARG A 141 -25.33 -0.24 -1.55
N LEU A 142 -25.49 1.06 -1.51
CA LEU A 142 -24.45 2.02 -1.24
C LEU A 142 -24.95 3.09 -0.26
N TRP A 143 -24.14 3.39 0.75
CA TRP A 143 -24.28 4.52 1.65
C TRP A 143 -22.99 5.32 1.64
N THR A 144 -23.11 6.64 1.64
CA THR A 144 -21.93 7.53 1.61
C THR A 144 -22.11 8.67 2.58
N ASP A 145 -21.04 9.07 3.22
CA ASP A 145 -20.98 10.26 4.04
C ASP A 145 -19.87 11.20 3.53
N ALA A 146 -20.27 12.39 3.12
CA ALA A 146 -19.35 13.41 2.63
C ALA A 146 -18.55 14.07 3.77
N ALA A 147 -19.09 14.05 5.00
CA ALA A 147 -18.44 14.70 6.12
C ALA A 147 -17.24 13.92 6.66
N THR A 148 -17.22 12.61 6.46
CA THR A 148 -16.13 11.70 6.87
C THR A 148 -15.33 11.14 5.70
N ASP A 149 -15.77 11.36 4.47
CA ASP A 149 -15.26 10.69 3.25
C ASP A 149 -15.37 9.16 3.30
N ILE A 150 -16.33 8.60 4.03
CA ILE A 150 -16.56 7.16 4.11
C ILE A 150 -17.70 6.73 3.19
N ALA A 151 -17.55 5.55 2.63
CA ALA A 151 -18.60 4.83 1.92
C ALA A 151 -18.70 3.39 2.42
N VAL A 152 -19.93 2.88 2.48
CA VAL A 152 -20.24 1.50 2.83
C VAL A 152 -21.05 0.89 1.70
N MET A 153 -20.63 -0.26 1.22
CA MET A 153 -21.30 -1.01 0.16
C MET A 153 -21.73 -2.36 0.69
N LYS A 154 -23.02 -2.72 0.54
CA LYS A 154 -23.48 -4.08 0.83
C LYS A 154 -23.12 -5.01 -0.32
N LEU A 155 -22.44 -6.10 -0.02
CA LEU A 155 -22.16 -7.16 -0.99
C LEU A 155 -23.37 -8.11 -1.14
N PRO A 156 -23.52 -8.76 -2.29
CA PRO A 156 -24.46 -9.87 -2.46
C PRO A 156 -24.06 -11.04 -1.54
N ASP A 157 -24.98 -11.98 -1.34
CA ASP A 157 -24.65 -13.19 -0.62
C ASP A 157 -23.51 -13.95 -1.32
N GLY A 158 -22.51 -14.38 -0.54
CA GLY A 158 -21.32 -15.03 -1.07
C GLY A 158 -20.35 -15.49 0.01
N HIS A 159 -19.21 -16.00 -0.44
CA HIS A 159 -18.11 -16.40 0.45
C HIS A 159 -17.03 -15.32 0.47
N PHE A 160 -17.14 -14.43 1.44
CA PHE A 160 -16.16 -13.36 1.66
C PHE A 160 -15.42 -13.56 2.97
N VAL A 161 -14.19 -13.06 3.03
CA VAL A 161 -13.34 -13.13 4.22
C VAL A 161 -13.36 -11.76 4.90
N PRO A 162 -14.13 -11.57 5.99
CA PRO A 162 -14.18 -10.29 6.68
C PRO A 162 -12.91 -10.05 7.50
N ALA A 163 -12.49 -8.79 7.57
CA ALA A 163 -11.43 -8.35 8.45
C ALA A 163 -11.87 -8.36 9.92
N ARG A 164 -10.89 -8.37 10.82
CA ARG A 164 -11.07 -8.06 12.23
C ARG A 164 -10.89 -6.56 12.45
N TYR A 165 -11.69 -5.99 13.33
CA TYR A 165 -11.63 -4.57 13.68
C TYR A 165 -11.24 -4.40 15.14
N ASP A 166 -10.48 -3.35 15.40
CA ASP A 166 -10.18 -2.85 16.73
C ASP A 166 -10.92 -1.54 16.96
N GLU A 167 -11.27 -1.25 18.22
CA GLU A 167 -11.82 0.05 18.57
C GLU A 167 -10.75 1.16 18.57
N ALA A 168 -9.51 0.81 18.30
CA ALA A 168 -8.32 1.68 18.25
C ALA A 168 -8.10 2.54 19.52
N LYS A 169 -8.73 2.16 20.64
CA LYS A 169 -8.62 2.89 21.93
C LYS A 169 -7.22 2.83 22.53
N ASP A 170 -6.52 1.73 22.27
CA ASP A 170 -5.18 1.45 22.81
C ASP A 170 -4.08 1.73 21.78
N LEU A 171 -4.41 2.43 20.68
CA LEU A 171 -3.43 2.77 19.65
C LEU A 171 -2.55 3.93 20.14
N GLU A 172 -1.25 3.73 20.12
CA GLU A 172 -0.25 4.72 20.58
C GLU A 172 0.71 5.14 19.47
N VAL A 173 1.27 6.33 19.62
CA VAL A 173 2.38 6.79 18.75
C VAL A 173 3.57 5.84 18.91
N GLY A 174 4.09 5.33 17.79
CA GLY A 174 5.15 4.32 17.76
C GLY A 174 4.66 2.90 17.50
N ASP A 175 3.34 2.64 17.56
CA ASP A 175 2.78 1.35 17.19
C ASP A 175 3.01 1.04 15.72
N PHE A 176 3.43 -0.19 15.42
CA PHE A 176 3.61 -0.65 14.05
C PHE A 176 2.26 -0.83 13.35
N VAL A 177 2.16 -0.29 12.15
CA VAL A 177 0.98 -0.39 11.30
C VAL A 177 1.34 -0.80 9.87
N VAL A 178 0.40 -1.45 9.22
CA VAL A 178 0.51 -1.93 7.83
C VAL A 178 -0.64 -1.34 7.04
N ALA A 179 -0.33 -0.62 5.97
CA ALA A 179 -1.32 -0.18 5.00
C ALA A 179 -1.37 -1.19 3.85
N ILE A 180 -2.58 -1.65 3.52
CA ILE A 180 -2.82 -2.56 2.39
C ILE A 180 -3.74 -1.86 1.39
N GLY A 181 -3.34 -1.85 0.14
CA GLY A 181 -4.12 -1.35 -0.98
C GLY A 181 -4.21 -2.36 -2.11
N SER A 182 -4.95 -2.02 -3.15
CA SER A 182 -5.09 -2.84 -4.36
C SER A 182 -5.10 -1.97 -5.62
N PRO A 183 -3.97 -1.32 -5.97
CA PRO A 183 -3.94 -0.29 -7.01
C PRO A 183 -4.31 -0.80 -8.42
N PHE A 184 -4.04 -2.06 -8.73
CA PHE A 184 -4.20 -2.60 -10.09
C PHE A 184 -5.04 -3.88 -10.16
N GLY A 185 -5.81 -4.19 -9.13
CA GLY A 185 -6.82 -5.25 -9.16
C GLY A 185 -6.35 -6.68 -8.88
N LEU A 186 -5.09 -7.02 -9.11
CA LEU A 186 -4.60 -8.39 -8.95
C LEU A 186 -3.46 -8.54 -7.93
N ASN A 187 -2.75 -7.45 -7.64
CA ASN A 187 -1.63 -7.45 -6.70
C ASN A 187 -1.88 -6.40 -5.62
N HIS A 188 -1.99 -6.86 -4.38
CA HIS A 188 -2.06 -5.95 -3.25
C HIS A 188 -0.72 -5.24 -3.06
N SER A 189 -0.78 -3.93 -2.89
CA SER A 189 0.34 -3.11 -2.45
C SER A 189 0.35 -3.08 -0.93
N VAL A 190 1.50 -3.31 -0.33
CA VAL A 190 1.67 -3.33 1.12
C VAL A 190 2.80 -2.37 1.49
N SER A 191 2.53 -1.47 2.41
CA SER A 191 3.54 -0.66 3.07
C SER A 191 3.43 -0.81 4.58
N TYR A 192 4.51 -0.62 5.30
CA TYR A 192 4.48 -0.65 6.75
C TYR A 192 5.24 0.54 7.32
N GLY A 193 4.87 0.93 8.51
CA GLY A 193 5.46 2.03 9.25
C GLY A 193 4.95 2.03 10.68
N ILE A 194 4.92 3.21 11.27
CA ILE A 194 4.42 3.42 12.64
C ILE A 194 3.31 4.47 12.65
N VAL A 195 2.58 4.50 13.72
CA VAL A 195 1.72 5.64 14.07
C VAL A 195 2.63 6.81 14.44
N SER A 196 2.62 7.85 13.62
CA SER A 196 3.45 9.05 13.83
C SER A 196 2.74 10.11 14.67
N ALA A 197 1.40 10.17 14.60
CA ALA A 197 0.56 11.02 15.44
C ALA A 197 -0.89 10.52 15.45
N LEU A 198 -1.64 10.90 16.46
CA LEU A 198 -3.07 10.66 16.60
C LEU A 198 -3.83 11.98 16.70
N GLY A 199 -5.14 11.93 16.41
CA GLY A 199 -6.03 13.05 16.60
C GLY A 199 -5.76 14.24 15.66
N ARG A 200 -5.22 14.00 14.47
CA ARG A 200 -4.96 15.08 13.50
C ARG A 200 -6.28 15.63 12.98
N ARG A 201 -6.42 16.95 13.09
CA ARG A 201 -7.60 17.74 12.72
C ARG A 201 -7.18 18.96 11.91
N ASP A 202 -8.16 19.63 11.34
CA ASP A 202 -7.97 20.89 10.60
C ASP A 202 -7.03 20.76 9.37
N LEU A 203 -6.99 19.57 8.78
CA LEU A 203 -6.26 19.33 7.55
C LEU A 203 -7.09 19.81 6.34
N GLN A 204 -6.48 20.55 5.44
CA GLN A 204 -7.09 20.92 4.17
C GLN A 204 -6.95 19.76 3.19
N LEU A 205 -8.00 18.94 3.07
CA LEU A 205 -8.04 17.75 2.23
C LEU A 205 -9.03 17.95 1.09
N GLY A 206 -8.50 18.24 -0.11
CA GLY A 206 -9.27 18.40 -1.33
C GLY A 206 -10.31 19.53 -1.30
N ASP A 207 -11.03 19.70 -2.40
CA ASP A 207 -12.03 20.77 -2.59
C ASP A 207 -13.32 20.55 -1.79
N ASP A 208 -13.68 19.30 -1.47
CA ASP A 208 -14.94 18.96 -0.78
C ASP A 208 -14.84 19.05 0.75
N GLY A 209 -13.65 19.19 1.33
CA GLY A 209 -13.36 19.34 2.76
C GLY A 209 -13.99 18.25 3.64
N VAL A 210 -13.18 17.36 4.22
CA VAL A 210 -13.64 16.42 5.24
C VAL A 210 -13.89 17.18 6.53
N ARG A 211 -15.12 17.20 7.04
CA ARG A 211 -15.51 17.99 8.22
C ARG A 211 -15.16 17.31 9.53
N TYR A 212 -15.41 16.01 9.62
CA TYR A 212 -15.12 15.23 10.82
C TYR A 212 -13.78 14.56 10.64
N GLN A 213 -12.79 15.12 11.30
CA GLN A 213 -11.41 14.69 11.21
C GLN A 213 -10.93 14.22 12.57
N ASP A 214 -10.38 13.03 12.60
CA ASP A 214 -9.65 12.45 13.72
C ASP A 214 -8.66 11.44 13.14
N PHE A 215 -7.69 11.98 12.36
CA PHE A 215 -6.82 11.14 11.56
C PHE A 215 -5.67 10.56 12.37
N ILE A 216 -5.35 9.31 12.05
CA ILE A 216 -4.10 8.65 12.38
C ILE A 216 -3.07 9.08 11.33
N GLN A 217 -1.98 9.68 11.77
CA GLN A 217 -0.83 9.95 10.90
C GLN A 217 0.13 8.77 10.97
N THR A 218 0.61 8.31 9.82
CA THR A 218 1.62 7.25 9.70
C THR A 218 2.69 7.62 8.69
N ASP A 219 3.88 7.06 8.83
CA ASP A 219 4.96 7.09 7.83
C ASP A 219 4.92 5.87 6.89
N ALA A 220 3.98 4.95 7.08
CA ALA A 220 3.67 3.93 6.07
C ALA A 220 3.26 4.64 4.77
N ALA A 221 3.90 4.30 3.66
CA ALA A 221 3.67 4.96 2.38
C ALA A 221 2.21 4.79 1.92
N ILE A 222 1.46 5.89 1.83
CA ILE A 222 0.11 5.94 1.29
C ILE A 222 0.20 6.55 -0.11
N ASN A 223 -0.20 5.77 -1.12
CA ASN A 223 -0.14 6.15 -2.53
C ASN A 223 -1.51 5.91 -3.19
N PRO A 224 -1.76 6.47 -4.40
CA PRO A 224 -2.94 6.14 -5.18
C PRO A 224 -3.13 4.62 -5.31
N GLY A 225 -4.35 4.15 -5.00
CA GLY A 225 -4.68 2.72 -4.92
C GLY A 225 -4.68 2.13 -3.52
N ASN A 226 -4.08 2.80 -2.52
CA ASN A 226 -4.26 2.45 -1.11
C ASN A 226 -5.52 3.10 -0.50
N SER A 227 -6.04 4.16 -1.12
CA SER A 227 -7.25 4.86 -0.65
C SER A 227 -8.42 3.89 -0.51
N GLY A 228 -9.08 3.91 0.65
CA GLY A 228 -10.17 3.02 1.02
C GLY A 228 -9.73 1.67 1.58
N GLY A 229 -8.46 1.30 1.42
CA GLY A 229 -7.89 0.11 2.05
C GLY A 229 -7.65 0.27 3.55
N PRO A 230 -7.44 -0.83 4.27
CA PRO A 230 -7.23 -0.81 5.72
C PRO A 230 -5.84 -0.36 6.13
N LEU A 231 -5.76 0.33 7.27
CA LEU A 231 -4.59 0.42 8.13
C LEU A 231 -4.74 -0.63 9.24
N ILE A 232 -3.76 -1.49 9.41
CA ILE A 232 -3.83 -2.71 10.24
C ILE A 232 -2.72 -2.70 11.28
N ASN A 233 -3.01 -3.10 12.53
CA ASN A 233 -2.01 -3.31 13.56
C ASN A 233 -1.34 -4.69 13.43
N LEU A 234 -0.29 -4.96 14.22
CA LEU A 234 0.40 -6.27 14.21
C LEU A 234 -0.42 -7.43 14.80
N ARG A 235 -1.63 -7.18 15.32
CA ARG A 235 -2.59 -8.22 15.72
C ARG A 235 -3.51 -8.63 14.56
N GLY A 236 -3.34 -8.01 13.37
CA GLY A 236 -4.18 -8.25 12.19
C GLY A 236 -5.56 -7.58 12.28
N GLN A 237 -5.69 -6.52 13.05
CA GLN A 237 -6.94 -5.80 13.24
C GLN A 237 -6.88 -4.45 12.51
N VAL A 238 -7.97 -4.09 11.87
CA VAL A 238 -8.14 -2.79 11.21
C VAL A 238 -8.29 -1.71 12.28
N VAL A 239 -7.40 -0.72 12.26
CA VAL A 239 -7.40 0.45 13.16
C VAL A 239 -7.77 1.74 12.44
N GLY A 240 -7.80 1.73 11.10
CA GLY A 240 -8.15 2.88 10.28
C GLY A 240 -8.38 2.51 8.82
N ILE A 241 -8.84 3.50 8.05
CA ILE A 241 -9.00 3.43 6.59
C ILE A 241 -8.06 4.46 5.97
N ASN A 242 -7.22 4.02 5.04
CA ASN A 242 -6.29 4.90 4.33
C ASN A 242 -7.08 5.88 3.45
N THR A 243 -6.84 7.18 3.59
CA THR A 243 -7.67 8.16 2.88
C THR A 243 -6.89 9.28 2.21
N ALA A 244 -5.92 9.88 2.87
CA ALA A 244 -5.34 11.13 2.42
C ALA A 244 -3.82 11.16 2.50
N ILE A 245 -3.24 11.92 1.59
CA ILE A 245 -1.83 12.29 1.60
C ILE A 245 -1.75 13.79 1.93
N ALA A 246 -1.28 14.12 3.12
CA ALA A 246 -1.00 15.50 3.49
C ALA A 246 0.43 15.85 3.05
N SER A 247 0.58 16.31 1.81
CA SER A 247 1.86 16.82 1.33
C SER A 247 1.66 18.06 0.47
N ASN A 248 2.49 19.08 0.67
CA ASN A 248 2.49 20.30 -0.15
C ASN A 248 2.96 20.05 -1.60
N SER A 249 3.49 18.86 -1.89
CA SER A 249 4.00 18.46 -3.20
C SER A 249 3.26 17.27 -3.82
N GLY A 250 2.26 16.71 -3.14
CA GLY A 250 1.49 15.56 -3.63
C GLY A 250 2.25 14.23 -3.65
N HIS A 251 3.44 14.17 -3.07
CA HIS A 251 4.25 12.96 -2.95
C HIS A 251 4.82 12.85 -1.53
N ASN A 252 4.79 11.65 -1.00
CA ASN A 252 5.58 11.26 0.17
C ASN A 252 6.95 10.80 -0.29
#